data_d24c76a40a17127207e6654a215e393d
#
_entry.id   d24c76a40a17127207e6654a215e393d
#
_cell.length_a   1.000
_cell.length_b   1.000
_cell.length_c   1.000
_cell.angle_alpha   90.00
_cell.angle_beta   90.00
_cell.angle_gamma   90.00
#
_symmetry.space_group_name_H-M   'P 1'
#
loop_
_entity.id
_entity.type
_entity.pdbx_description
1 polymer ?
#
loop_
_entity_poly.entity_id
_entity_poly.type
_entity_poly.pdbx_seq_one_letter_code
_entity_poly.pdbx_strand_id
1 'polypeptide(L)'
;HVPSVIGGRAGLETTGGENEFALAAKMGEKVHGFYQTFGHLTIGWPTYLLFGLTSGSKYSEDGGVSNHFWPYKPMSKVMWPGKWAAKVVQSTAGCAAMLALLGVWAAKAGAATVMAFYGGPLLVVNAWLIIYTWLQHTDVDVPHLSADAHTYMRGAFLSIDRPYPPLIDWLHHRIGTTHVAHHIDCTIPHY
;
A
#
# COMPACT_ATOMS: atom_id res chain seq x y z
N HIS A 1 -13.51 -1.93 14.91
CA HIS A 1 -13.14 -3.16 15.66
C HIS A 1 -12.87 -4.33 14.72
N VAL A 2 -12.11 -4.04 13.70
CA VAL A 2 -11.87 -4.93 12.59
C VAL A 2 -10.87 -6.05 12.87
N PRO A 3 -9.85 -5.85 13.70
CA PRO A 3 -8.72 -6.79 13.73
C PRO A 3 -9.02 -8.15 14.34
N SER A 4 -10.02 -8.25 15.21
CA SER A 4 -10.34 -9.52 15.86
C SER A 4 -11.10 -10.50 14.96
N VAL A 5 -11.62 -10.02 13.84
CA VAL A 5 -12.39 -10.80 12.89
C VAL A 5 -11.57 -11.16 11.67
N ILE A 6 -10.56 -10.38 11.40
CA ILE A 6 -9.73 -10.54 10.23
C ILE A 6 -8.73 -11.67 10.47
N GLY A 7 -8.94 -12.69 9.71
CA GLY A 7 -8.20 -13.91 9.78
C GLY A 7 -8.72 -14.74 10.94
N GLY A 8 -9.40 -15.81 10.61
CA GLY A 8 -9.42 -16.90 11.56
C GLY A 8 -8.02 -16.99 12.11
N ARG A 9 -7.88 -16.95 13.38
CA ARG A 9 -6.63 -16.87 14.18
C ARG A 9 -5.49 -17.82 13.76
N ALA A 10 -5.70 -18.64 12.78
CA ALA A 10 -4.75 -19.62 12.29
C ALA A 10 -3.68 -19.06 11.33
N GLY A 11 -3.73 -17.80 10.94
CA GLY A 11 -2.80 -17.24 9.96
C GLY A 11 -2.17 -15.89 10.29
N LEU A 12 -2.62 -15.22 11.35
CA LEU A 12 -2.02 -13.97 11.80
C LEU A 12 -1.46 -14.12 13.21
N GLU A 13 -0.49 -14.97 13.37
CA GLU A 13 0.55 -14.77 14.37
C GLU A 13 1.46 -13.62 13.93
N THR A 14 0.90 -12.45 13.78
CA THR A 14 1.72 -11.26 13.74
C THR A 14 1.86 -10.81 15.18
N THR A 15 3.02 -11.02 15.72
CA THR A 15 3.52 -10.39 16.95
C THR A 15 3.26 -8.88 17.03
N GLY A 16 2.88 -8.26 15.92
CA GLY A 16 2.42 -6.89 15.82
C GLY A 16 1.04 -6.63 16.43
N GLY A 17 0.10 -7.54 16.31
CA GLY A 17 -1.28 -7.32 16.76
C GLY A 17 -1.41 -7.12 18.27
N GLU A 18 -0.72 -7.90 19.08
CA GLU A 18 -0.78 -7.77 20.54
C GLU A 18 -0.17 -6.45 21.03
N ASN A 19 0.95 -6.05 20.45
CA ASN A 19 1.59 -4.78 20.77
C ASN A 19 0.74 -3.58 20.33
N GLU A 20 0.05 -3.69 19.22
CA GLU A 20 -0.86 -2.67 18.69
C GLU A 20 -2.07 -2.46 19.60
N PHE A 21 -2.69 -3.54 20.09
CA PHE A 21 -3.78 -3.46 21.07
C PHE A 21 -3.31 -2.89 22.40
N ALA A 22 -2.13 -3.27 22.87
CA ALA A 22 -1.55 -2.72 24.11
C ALA A 22 -1.26 -1.22 23.98
N LEU A 23 -0.79 -0.78 22.82
CA LEU A 23 -0.55 0.64 22.51
C LEU A 23 -1.87 1.43 22.44
N ALA A 24 -2.88 0.90 21.76
CA ALA A 24 -4.20 1.49 21.69
C ALA A 24 -4.85 1.64 23.08
N ALA A 25 -4.68 0.62 23.94
CA ALA A 25 -5.16 0.66 25.31
C ALA A 25 -4.47 1.76 26.15
N LYS A 26 -3.19 2.00 25.94
CA LYS A 26 -2.42 3.03 26.64
C LYS A 26 -2.72 4.45 26.17
N MET A 27 -2.85 4.64 24.86
CA MET A 27 -3.05 5.97 24.25
C MET A 27 -4.51 6.37 24.15
N GLY A 28 -5.44 5.43 24.25
CA GLY A 28 -6.84 5.58 23.93
C GLY A 28 -7.11 5.42 22.42
N GLU A 29 -8.23 4.81 22.08
CA GLU A 29 -8.58 4.41 20.71
C GLU A 29 -8.55 5.57 19.70
N LYS A 30 -9.03 6.76 20.10
CA LYS A 30 -9.07 7.92 19.20
C LYS A 30 -7.67 8.45 18.85
N VAL A 31 -6.82 8.54 19.86
CA VAL A 31 -5.45 9.04 19.67
C VAL A 31 -4.63 8.02 18.88
N HIS A 32 -4.74 6.75 19.20
CA HIS A 32 -4.09 5.67 18.44
C HIS A 32 -4.57 5.64 16.98
N GLY A 33 -5.89 5.71 16.76
CA GLY A 33 -6.47 5.74 15.42
C GLY A 33 -6.00 6.94 14.60
N PHE A 34 -5.87 8.12 15.23
CA PHE A 34 -5.30 9.30 14.56
C PHE A 34 -3.85 9.07 14.10
N TYR A 35 -2.98 8.57 14.99
CA TYR A 35 -1.58 8.32 14.65
C TYR A 35 -1.44 7.23 13.60
N GLN A 36 -2.22 6.18 13.67
CA GLN A 36 -2.24 5.13 12.65
C GLN A 36 -2.66 5.70 11.29
N THR A 37 -3.79 6.39 11.23
CA THR A 37 -4.28 6.98 9.98
C THR A 37 -3.27 7.97 9.42
N PHE A 38 -2.75 8.88 10.24
CA PHE A 38 -1.74 9.83 9.81
C PHE A 38 -0.46 9.16 9.30
N GLY A 39 0.04 8.16 10.01
CA GLY A 39 1.20 7.38 9.60
C GLY A 39 0.98 6.66 8.26
N HIS A 40 -0.16 5.99 8.09
CA HIS A 40 -0.48 5.32 6.83
C HIS A 40 -0.58 6.30 5.66
N LEU A 41 -1.26 7.43 5.84
CA LEU A 41 -1.46 8.42 4.77
C LEU A 41 -0.17 9.16 4.39
N THR A 42 0.83 9.23 5.26
CA THR A 42 2.08 9.95 5.00
C THR A 42 3.23 9.03 4.61
N ILE A 43 3.56 8.06 5.46
CA ILE A 43 4.72 7.18 5.28
C ILE A 43 4.36 5.73 4.93
N GLY A 44 3.09 5.35 4.95
CA GLY A 44 2.65 3.97 4.72
C GLY A 44 3.11 3.43 3.38
N TRP A 45 2.88 4.16 2.30
CA TRP A 45 3.31 3.76 0.97
C TRP A 45 4.84 3.70 0.80
N PRO A 46 5.63 4.72 1.20
CA PRO A 46 7.09 4.62 1.19
C PRO A 46 7.63 3.42 1.99
N THR A 47 7.09 3.13 3.17
CA THR A 47 7.54 1.99 3.98
C THR A 47 7.17 0.65 3.35
N TYR A 48 6.01 0.54 2.72
CA TYR A 48 5.66 -0.63 1.91
C TYR A 48 6.66 -0.84 0.77
N LEU A 49 6.98 0.19 0.00
CA LEU A 49 7.92 0.08 -1.11
C LEU A 49 9.34 -0.30 -0.67
N LEU A 50 9.80 0.24 0.46
CA LEU A 50 11.17 0.04 0.94
C LEU A 50 11.37 -1.29 1.69
N PHE A 51 10.39 -1.69 2.47
CA PHE A 51 10.54 -2.80 3.42
C PHE A 51 9.54 -3.93 3.19
N GLY A 52 8.64 -3.81 2.22
CA GLY A 52 7.61 -4.81 1.96
C GLY A 52 6.66 -5.04 3.13
N LEU A 53 6.50 -4.03 4.00
CA LEU A 53 5.55 -4.12 5.11
C LEU A 53 4.16 -4.41 4.55
N THR A 54 3.47 -5.38 5.11
CA THR A 54 2.15 -5.84 4.62
C THR A 54 2.13 -6.66 3.33
N SER A 55 3.28 -6.96 2.70
CA SER A 55 3.31 -7.80 1.48
C SER A 55 3.08 -9.30 1.72
N GLY A 56 3.00 -9.71 2.99
CA GLY A 56 2.77 -11.10 3.38
C GLY A 56 4.05 -11.94 3.51
N SER A 57 3.99 -12.97 4.36
CA SER A 57 5.13 -13.84 4.70
C SER A 57 5.73 -14.57 3.49
N LYS A 58 4.90 -14.90 2.50
CA LYS A 58 5.32 -15.57 1.28
C LYS A 58 6.46 -14.85 0.53
N TYR A 59 6.46 -13.53 0.54
CA TYR A 59 7.48 -12.75 -0.17
C TYR A 59 8.80 -12.63 0.57
N SER A 60 8.90 -13.20 1.76
CA SER A 60 10.13 -13.27 2.57
C SER A 60 10.55 -14.70 2.90
N GLU A 61 10.05 -15.70 2.16
CA GLU A 61 10.36 -17.12 2.37
C GLU A 61 11.87 -17.42 2.23
N ASP A 62 12.61 -16.63 1.45
CA ASP A 62 14.06 -16.74 1.30
C ASP A 62 14.85 -16.03 2.42
N GLY A 63 14.18 -15.55 3.46
CA GLY A 63 14.77 -14.83 4.60
C GLY A 63 15.22 -13.40 4.30
N GLY A 64 14.96 -12.90 3.09
CA GLY A 64 15.26 -11.53 2.72
C GLY A 64 14.09 -10.58 2.99
N VAL A 65 14.38 -9.30 3.17
CA VAL A 65 13.37 -8.25 3.21
C VAL A 65 12.83 -8.00 1.81
N SER A 66 11.52 -8.05 1.63
CA SER A 66 10.88 -7.68 0.36
C SER A 66 10.96 -6.18 0.13
N ASN A 67 11.25 -5.74 -1.09
CA ASN A 67 11.21 -4.33 -1.47
C ASN A 67 10.95 -4.18 -2.97
N HIS A 68 10.63 -2.97 -3.40
CA HIS A 68 10.29 -2.67 -4.79
C HIS A 68 11.47 -2.11 -5.61
N PHE A 69 12.67 -2.05 -5.03
CA PHE A 69 13.81 -1.39 -5.68
C PHE A 69 14.99 -2.32 -5.98
N TRP A 70 15.18 -3.38 -5.19
CA TRP A 70 16.33 -4.25 -5.34
C TRP A 70 15.95 -5.73 -5.26
N PRO A 71 15.94 -6.45 -6.40
CA PRO A 71 15.47 -7.83 -6.50
C PRO A 71 16.56 -8.88 -6.27
N TYR A 72 17.67 -8.53 -5.62
CA TYR A 72 18.79 -9.42 -5.37
C TYR A 72 19.21 -9.44 -3.90
N LYS A 73 19.97 -10.47 -3.50
CA LYS A 73 20.52 -10.53 -2.13
C LYS A 73 21.22 -9.22 -1.74
N PRO A 74 21.10 -8.75 -0.52
CA PRO A 74 20.46 -9.41 0.64
C PRO A 74 18.93 -9.31 0.70
N MET A 75 18.28 -8.69 -0.27
CA MET A 75 16.82 -8.58 -0.32
C MET A 75 16.16 -9.84 -0.88
N SER A 76 14.86 -10.01 -0.62
CA SER A 76 14.09 -11.13 -1.14
C SER A 76 13.99 -11.11 -2.66
N LYS A 77 14.12 -12.30 -3.27
CA LYS A 77 13.95 -12.51 -4.71
C LYS A 77 12.54 -12.96 -5.08
N VAL A 78 11.74 -13.37 -4.10
CA VAL A 78 10.48 -14.09 -4.33
C VAL A 78 9.46 -13.21 -5.05
N MET A 79 9.43 -11.91 -4.73
CA MET A 79 8.52 -10.95 -5.34
C MET A 79 8.80 -10.71 -6.84
N TRP A 80 10.04 -10.88 -7.28
CA TRP A 80 10.48 -10.48 -8.62
C TRP A 80 11.14 -11.62 -9.41
N PRO A 81 10.41 -12.69 -9.77
CA PRO A 81 10.98 -13.84 -10.44
C PRO A 81 11.36 -13.54 -11.89
N GLY A 82 12.43 -14.19 -12.37
CA GLY A 82 12.83 -14.22 -13.79
C GLY A 82 13.06 -12.81 -14.38
N LYS A 83 12.38 -12.51 -15.48
CA LYS A 83 12.52 -11.23 -16.22
C LYS A 83 12.13 -9.98 -15.44
N TRP A 84 11.36 -10.13 -14.36
CA TRP A 84 10.92 -8.99 -13.55
C TRP A 84 12.05 -8.34 -12.78
N ALA A 85 13.08 -9.10 -12.38
CA ALA A 85 14.24 -8.55 -11.69
C ALA A 85 14.93 -7.44 -12.50
N ALA A 86 15.17 -7.68 -13.80
CA ALA A 86 15.77 -6.66 -14.67
C ALA A 86 14.89 -5.41 -14.82
N LYS A 87 13.57 -5.59 -14.91
CA LYS A 87 12.62 -4.46 -14.99
C LYS A 87 12.60 -3.63 -13.71
N VAL A 88 12.70 -4.28 -12.55
CA VAL A 88 12.80 -3.58 -11.26
C VAL A 88 14.07 -2.74 -11.19
N VAL A 89 15.21 -3.30 -11.58
CA VAL A 89 16.48 -2.52 -11.61
C VAL A 89 16.38 -1.33 -12.56
N GLN A 90 15.78 -1.51 -13.74
CA GLN A 90 15.55 -0.42 -14.70
C GLN A 90 14.65 0.68 -14.09
N SER A 91 13.55 0.29 -13.45
CA SER A 91 12.65 1.21 -12.76
C SER A 91 13.38 1.97 -11.64
N THR A 92 14.18 1.25 -10.84
CA THR A 92 14.98 1.85 -9.76
C THR A 92 15.99 2.86 -10.28
N ALA A 93 16.63 2.57 -11.41
CA ALA A 93 17.54 3.53 -12.05
C ALA A 93 16.79 4.81 -12.48
N GLY A 94 15.58 4.68 -13.01
CA GLY A 94 14.70 5.82 -13.31
C GLY A 94 14.34 6.63 -12.06
N CYS A 95 13.97 5.95 -10.97
CA CYS A 95 13.70 6.62 -9.68
C CYS A 95 14.94 7.36 -9.15
N ALA A 96 16.11 6.73 -9.22
CA ALA A 96 17.36 7.35 -8.78
C ALA A 96 17.70 8.59 -9.62
N ALA A 97 17.53 8.51 -10.94
CA ALA A 97 17.72 9.66 -11.83
C ALA A 97 16.78 10.82 -11.48
N MET A 98 15.49 10.51 -11.22
CA MET A 98 14.51 11.52 -10.80
C MET A 98 14.89 12.15 -9.45
N LEU A 99 15.32 11.36 -8.47
CA LEU A 99 15.78 11.88 -7.19
C LEU A 99 17.02 12.79 -7.36
N ALA A 100 17.94 12.43 -8.25
CA ALA A 100 19.10 13.28 -8.57
C ALA A 100 18.66 14.63 -9.20
N LEU A 101 17.69 14.61 -10.13
CA LEU A 101 17.12 15.83 -10.71
C LEU A 101 16.43 16.71 -9.67
N LEU A 102 15.67 16.12 -8.75
CA LEU A 102 15.05 16.84 -7.63
C LEU A 102 16.11 17.44 -6.71
N GLY A 103 17.21 16.72 -6.46
CA GLY A 103 18.34 17.23 -5.69
C GLY A 103 19.02 18.44 -6.36
N VAL A 104 19.25 18.37 -7.66
CA VAL A 104 19.77 19.50 -8.44
C VAL A 104 18.81 20.70 -8.41
N TRP A 105 17.50 20.44 -8.55
CA TRP A 105 16.50 21.50 -8.45
C TRP A 105 16.48 22.13 -7.06
N ALA A 106 16.53 21.32 -6.00
CA ALA A 106 16.59 21.80 -4.63
C ALA A 106 17.84 22.66 -4.37
N ALA A 107 18.99 22.27 -4.92
CA ALA A 107 20.22 23.03 -4.80
C ALA A 107 20.15 24.40 -5.50
N LYS A 108 19.39 24.51 -6.59
CA LYS A 108 19.23 25.74 -7.38
C LYS A 108 18.10 26.64 -6.87
N ALA A 109 16.97 26.09 -6.54
CA ALA A 109 15.73 26.80 -6.23
C ALA A 109 15.34 26.76 -4.75
N GLY A 110 16.08 26.01 -3.94
CA GLY A 110 15.78 25.78 -2.54
C GLY A 110 14.87 24.59 -2.28
N ALA A 111 15.11 23.88 -1.18
CA ALA A 111 14.34 22.70 -0.80
C ALA A 111 12.84 23.00 -0.57
N ALA A 112 12.52 24.18 -0.03
CA ALA A 112 11.13 24.60 0.18
C ALA A 112 10.35 24.67 -1.14
N THR A 113 10.98 25.14 -2.22
CA THR A 113 10.38 25.17 -3.56
C THR A 113 10.05 23.76 -4.05
N VAL A 114 11.00 22.82 -3.93
CA VAL A 114 10.79 21.43 -4.33
C VAL A 114 9.69 20.78 -3.47
N MET A 115 9.67 21.05 -2.18
CA MET A 115 8.59 20.55 -1.31
C MET A 115 7.22 21.12 -1.70
N ALA A 116 7.13 22.39 -2.05
CA ALA A 116 5.87 23.00 -2.45
C ALA A 116 5.34 22.44 -3.79
N PHE A 117 6.20 22.30 -4.79
CA PHE A 117 5.78 21.95 -6.15
C PHE A 117 5.85 20.45 -6.49
N TYR A 118 6.60 19.67 -5.73
CA TYR A 118 6.71 18.22 -5.92
C TYR A 118 6.34 17.42 -4.68
N GLY A 119 6.95 17.70 -3.53
CA GLY A 119 6.72 16.94 -2.29
C GLY A 119 5.27 17.04 -1.80
N GLY A 120 4.70 18.24 -1.77
CA GLY A 120 3.31 18.44 -1.38
C GLY A 120 2.33 17.68 -2.26
N PRO A 121 2.33 17.85 -3.59
CA PRO A 121 1.53 17.03 -4.50
C PRO A 121 1.76 15.54 -4.35
N LEU A 122 3.00 15.09 -4.17
CA LEU A 122 3.32 13.68 -3.97
C LEU A 122 2.68 13.13 -2.68
N LEU A 123 2.67 13.90 -1.59
CA LEU A 123 2.00 13.50 -0.35
C LEU A 123 0.48 13.34 -0.55
N VAL A 124 -0.14 14.23 -1.33
CA VAL A 124 -1.56 14.12 -1.68
C VAL A 124 -1.84 12.85 -2.48
N VAL A 125 -1.02 12.57 -3.50
CA VAL A 125 -1.13 11.35 -4.30
C VAL A 125 -0.94 10.11 -3.43
N ASN A 126 0.06 10.12 -2.54
CA ASN A 126 0.30 9.03 -1.60
C ASN A 126 -0.89 8.79 -0.66
N ALA A 127 -1.46 9.85 -0.11
CA ALA A 127 -2.64 9.75 0.75
C ALA A 127 -3.84 9.14 0.00
N TRP A 128 -4.14 9.62 -1.21
CA TRP A 128 -5.22 9.06 -2.03
C TRP A 128 -4.97 7.61 -2.43
N LEU A 129 -3.76 7.25 -2.78
CA LEU A 129 -3.39 5.87 -3.11
C LEU A 129 -3.67 4.93 -1.92
N ILE A 130 -3.27 5.34 -0.71
CA ILE A 130 -3.55 4.56 0.51
C ILE A 130 -5.05 4.51 0.81
N ILE A 131 -5.77 5.62 0.70
CA ILE A 131 -7.21 5.65 0.94
C ILE A 131 -7.93 4.66 0.01
N TYR A 132 -7.67 4.70 -1.28
CA TYR A 132 -8.30 3.80 -2.23
C TYR A 132 -7.90 2.34 -1.99
N THR A 133 -6.62 2.05 -1.91
CA THR A 133 -6.16 0.67 -1.72
C THR A 133 -6.62 0.08 -0.39
N TRP A 134 -6.64 0.87 0.67
CA TRP A 134 -7.07 0.38 1.98
C TRP A 134 -8.58 0.20 2.06
N LEU A 135 -9.34 1.27 1.79
CA LEU A 135 -10.79 1.25 1.95
C LEU A 135 -11.51 0.32 0.99
N GLN A 136 -10.90 0.04 -0.17
CA GLN A 136 -11.46 -0.87 -1.17
C GLN A 136 -11.15 -2.35 -0.91
N HIS A 137 -10.27 -2.64 0.05
CA HIS A 137 -9.87 -4.00 0.41
C HIS A 137 -10.10 -4.34 1.88
N THR A 138 -10.61 -3.41 2.69
CA THR A 138 -10.75 -3.63 4.13
C THR A 138 -12.12 -3.22 4.60
N ASP A 139 -12.88 -4.18 5.13
CA ASP A 139 -14.16 -3.96 5.80
C ASP A 139 -14.36 -5.02 6.88
N VAL A 140 -15.24 -4.71 7.83
CA VAL A 140 -15.58 -5.64 8.94
C VAL A 140 -16.22 -6.92 8.44
N ASP A 141 -16.92 -6.85 7.32
CA ASP A 141 -17.68 -7.96 6.73
C ASP A 141 -16.88 -8.71 5.65
N VAL A 142 -15.67 -8.25 5.32
CA VAL A 142 -14.82 -8.89 4.31
C VAL A 142 -13.81 -9.80 4.97
N PRO A 143 -13.91 -11.14 4.80
CA PRO A 143 -12.98 -12.08 5.38
C PRO A 143 -11.63 -12.06 4.66
N HIS A 144 -10.56 -12.24 5.42
CA HIS A 144 -9.25 -12.57 4.86
C HIS A 144 -9.15 -14.09 4.69
N LEU A 145 -8.92 -14.55 3.48
CA LEU A 145 -8.79 -15.96 3.18
C LEU A 145 -7.36 -16.45 3.44
N SER A 146 -7.24 -17.68 3.92
CA SER A 146 -5.98 -18.39 3.96
C SER A 146 -5.47 -18.70 2.53
N ALA A 147 -4.17 -18.98 2.38
CA ALA A 147 -3.57 -19.18 1.06
C ALA A 147 -4.19 -20.36 0.28
N ASP A 148 -4.63 -21.39 0.98
CA ASP A 148 -5.30 -22.57 0.41
C ASP A 148 -6.75 -22.30 -0.01
N ALA A 149 -7.43 -21.37 0.66
CA ALA A 149 -8.81 -20.97 0.34
C ALA A 149 -8.86 -19.83 -0.69
N HIS A 150 -7.75 -19.13 -0.92
CA HIS A 150 -7.69 -18.00 -1.85
C HIS A 150 -7.62 -18.47 -3.30
N THR A 151 -8.54 -17.95 -4.12
CA THR A 151 -8.48 -18.03 -5.58
C THR A 151 -8.60 -16.63 -6.15
N TYR A 152 -8.16 -16.41 -7.40
CA TYR A 152 -8.29 -15.12 -8.07
C TYR A 152 -9.71 -14.56 -7.98
N MET A 153 -10.71 -15.35 -8.36
CA MET A 153 -12.11 -14.90 -8.35
C MET A 153 -12.63 -14.62 -6.94
N ARG A 154 -12.28 -15.45 -5.95
CA ARG A 154 -12.64 -15.16 -4.56
C ARG A 154 -12.01 -13.86 -4.07
N GLY A 155 -10.75 -13.63 -4.37
CA GLY A 155 -10.08 -12.37 -4.04
C GLY A 155 -10.71 -11.16 -4.73
N ALA A 156 -11.09 -11.29 -6.01
CA ALA A 156 -11.77 -10.23 -6.75
C ALA A 156 -13.10 -9.83 -6.11
N PHE A 157 -13.93 -10.81 -5.72
CA PHE A 157 -15.22 -10.57 -5.06
C PHE A 157 -15.12 -10.14 -3.59
N LEU A 158 -13.94 -10.15 -3.00
CA LEU A 158 -13.69 -9.58 -1.67
C LEU A 158 -13.20 -8.12 -1.73
N SER A 159 -13.05 -7.56 -2.92
CA SER A 159 -12.85 -6.13 -3.09
C SER A 159 -14.20 -5.38 -2.95
N ILE A 160 -14.13 -4.10 -2.68
CA ILE A 160 -15.30 -3.30 -2.27
C ILE A 160 -15.42 -2.09 -3.18
N ASP A 161 -16.64 -1.85 -3.69
CA ASP A 161 -17.03 -0.59 -4.27
C ASP A 161 -17.43 0.40 -3.15
N ARG A 162 -16.75 1.54 -3.08
CA ARG A 162 -17.10 2.61 -2.13
C ARG A 162 -17.45 3.88 -2.87
N PRO A 163 -18.71 4.32 -2.81
CA PRO A 163 -19.10 5.58 -3.39
C PRO A 163 -18.48 6.75 -2.60
N TYR A 164 -17.88 7.67 -3.32
CA TYR A 164 -17.40 8.95 -2.79
C TYR A 164 -18.40 10.07 -3.13
N PRO A 165 -18.28 11.25 -2.53
CA PRO A 165 -19.06 12.41 -2.95
C PRO A 165 -18.94 12.65 -4.47
N PRO A 166 -20.00 13.06 -5.17
CA PRO A 166 -20.05 13.08 -6.64
C PRO A 166 -18.89 13.81 -7.32
N LEU A 167 -18.43 14.92 -6.71
CA LEU A 167 -17.28 15.67 -7.26
C LEU A 167 -15.98 14.85 -7.19
N ILE A 168 -15.74 14.15 -6.08
CA ILE A 168 -14.54 13.32 -5.90
C ILE A 168 -14.61 12.11 -6.81
N ASP A 169 -15.77 11.46 -6.86
CA ASP A 169 -15.99 10.30 -7.74
C ASP A 169 -15.77 10.65 -9.21
N TRP A 170 -16.24 11.81 -9.64
CA TRP A 170 -16.00 12.33 -10.99
C TRP A 170 -14.52 12.68 -11.24
N LEU A 171 -13.88 13.41 -10.35
CA LEU A 171 -12.45 13.79 -10.48
C LEU A 171 -11.52 12.58 -10.53
N HIS A 172 -11.90 11.49 -9.87
CA HIS A 172 -11.12 10.27 -9.80
C HIS A 172 -11.66 9.16 -10.73
N HIS A 173 -12.41 9.55 -11.79
CA HIS A 173 -12.88 8.62 -12.83
C HIS A 173 -13.65 7.41 -12.28
N ARG A 174 -14.43 7.61 -11.21
CA ARG A 174 -15.27 6.58 -10.56
C ARG A 174 -14.51 5.37 -10.02
N ILE A 175 -13.23 5.51 -9.74
CA ILE A 175 -12.40 4.41 -9.20
C ILE A 175 -13.00 3.80 -7.91
N GLY A 176 -13.75 4.59 -7.13
CA GLY A 176 -14.42 4.13 -5.92
C GLY A 176 -15.60 3.20 -6.19
N THR A 177 -16.36 3.45 -7.25
CA THR A 177 -17.61 2.76 -7.57
C THR A 177 -17.50 1.67 -8.63
N THR A 178 -16.29 1.45 -9.18
CA THR A 178 -16.02 0.45 -10.22
C THR A 178 -14.85 -0.47 -9.89
N HIS A 179 -14.47 -0.53 -8.62
CA HIS A 179 -13.28 -1.26 -8.18
C HIS A 179 -13.44 -2.78 -8.28
N VAL A 180 -14.60 -3.29 -7.91
CA VAL A 180 -14.91 -4.73 -8.05
C VAL A 180 -14.86 -5.15 -9.52
N ALA A 181 -15.42 -4.36 -10.42
CA ALA A 181 -15.37 -4.61 -11.86
C ALA A 181 -13.90 -4.65 -12.37
N HIS A 182 -13.06 -3.72 -11.91
CA HIS A 182 -11.63 -3.72 -12.21
C HIS A 182 -10.91 -4.97 -11.72
N HIS A 183 -11.28 -5.52 -10.56
CA HIS A 183 -10.69 -6.75 -10.05
C HIS A 183 -11.14 -7.99 -10.82
N ILE A 184 -12.35 -7.99 -11.38
CA ILE A 184 -12.86 -9.09 -12.22
C ILE A 184 -12.18 -9.06 -13.59
N ASP A 185 -12.10 -7.87 -14.19
CA ASP A 185 -11.42 -7.67 -15.47
C ASP A 185 -10.69 -6.31 -15.47
N CYS A 186 -9.37 -6.36 -15.26
CA CYS A 186 -8.53 -5.17 -15.21
C CYS A 186 -8.40 -4.41 -16.55
N THR A 187 -8.98 -4.93 -17.62
CA THR A 187 -9.04 -4.25 -18.94
C THR A 187 -10.24 -3.31 -19.05
N ILE A 188 -11.22 -3.41 -18.14
CA ILE A 188 -12.36 -2.50 -18.09
C ILE A 188 -11.90 -1.16 -17.50
N PRO A 189 -12.02 -0.04 -18.23
CA PRO A 189 -11.66 1.27 -17.72
C PRO A 189 -12.68 1.79 -16.70
N HIS A 190 -12.25 2.66 -15.79
CA HIS A 190 -13.06 3.23 -14.71
C HIS A 190 -13.97 4.41 -15.13
N TYR A 191 -14.18 4.68 -16.41
CA TYR A 191 -15.03 5.80 -16.90
C TYR A 191 -16.17 5.32 -17.78
#